data_9798be5d94e52cad90989cad5eb33a40
#
_entry.id   9798be5d94e52cad90989cad5eb33a40
#
_cell.length_a   1.000
_cell.length_b   1.000
_cell.length_c   1.000
_cell.angle_alpha   90.00
_cell.angle_beta   90.00
_cell.angle_gamma   90.00
#
_symmetry.space_group_name_H-M   'P 1'
#
loop_
_entity.id
_entity.type
_entity.pdbx_description
1 polymer ?
#
loop_
_entity_poly.entity_id
_entity_poly.type
_entity_poly.pdbx_seq_one_letter_code
_entity_poly.pdbx_strand_id
1 'polypeptide(L)'
;MLALGPVVMMAGFFIWPVGDNEFGQAALDSLKAADDNMLYFSGILAATGTLMIFGGLFLLSQDLMANSGKMERDMLLMSRMGFMFAFTVFYLFFAMSLEANFLVKEGDDHLTAEENNALALDVINLSNHIWYSLPIAWGTALLLLGVSAVRTVAPKEPMEWAYALPAVAGLGMITMLWHDNDAAFFFAMFCAMPIGVLMLTGHLKDTGADSD
;
A
#
# COMPACT_ATOMS: atom_id res chain seq x y z
N MET A 1 -1.08 -12.09 -7.86
CA MET A 1 -1.18 -10.75 -7.27
C MET A 1 -0.18 -10.57 -6.12
N LEU A 2 -0.31 -11.31 -5.02
CA LEU A 2 0.56 -11.14 -3.82
C LEU A 2 2.06 -11.34 -4.09
N ALA A 3 2.44 -12.23 -5.00
CA ALA A 3 3.85 -12.48 -5.33
C ALA A 3 4.47 -11.39 -6.22
N LEU A 4 3.71 -10.82 -7.15
CA LEU A 4 4.22 -9.86 -8.15
C LEU A 4 3.92 -8.40 -7.79
N GLY A 5 2.85 -8.13 -7.06
CA GLY A 5 2.44 -6.77 -6.69
C GLY A 5 3.55 -5.94 -6.05
N PRO A 6 4.26 -6.46 -5.03
CA PRO A 6 5.37 -5.75 -4.41
C PRO A 6 6.49 -5.38 -5.40
N VAL A 7 6.82 -6.27 -6.33
CA VAL A 7 7.87 -6.02 -7.33
C VAL A 7 7.46 -4.92 -8.30
N VAL A 8 6.20 -4.95 -8.78
CA VAL A 8 5.65 -3.92 -9.69
C VAL A 8 5.57 -2.57 -8.99
N MET A 9 5.11 -2.53 -7.73
CA MET A 9 5.03 -1.31 -6.94
C MET A 9 6.42 -0.71 -6.71
N MET A 10 7.40 -1.53 -6.33
CA MET A 10 8.79 -1.08 -6.15
C MET A 10 9.40 -0.53 -7.44
N ALA A 11 9.14 -1.19 -8.58
CA ALA A 11 9.61 -0.67 -9.86
C ALA A 11 9.07 0.75 -10.14
N GLY A 12 7.80 1.01 -9.79
CA GLY A 12 7.21 2.34 -9.87
C GLY A 12 7.89 3.34 -8.93
N PHE A 13 8.12 2.97 -7.67
CA PHE A 13 8.78 3.85 -6.70
C PHE A 13 10.24 4.15 -7.04
N PHE A 14 11.00 3.20 -7.57
CA PHE A 14 12.40 3.44 -7.95
C PHE A 14 12.58 4.47 -9.07
N ILE A 15 11.58 4.63 -9.92
CA ILE A 15 11.61 5.63 -11.01
C ILE A 15 10.75 6.86 -10.69
N TRP A 16 10.13 6.90 -9.49
CA TRP A 16 9.38 8.07 -9.03
C TRP A 16 10.32 9.26 -8.80
N PRO A 17 10.00 10.44 -9.33
CA PRO A 17 10.94 11.57 -9.35
C PRO A 17 11.17 12.24 -8.00
N VAL A 18 10.28 12.05 -7.03
CA VAL A 18 10.38 12.66 -5.69
C VAL A 18 11.12 11.69 -4.77
N GLY A 19 12.19 12.16 -4.14
CA GLY A 19 12.96 11.36 -3.18
C GLY A 19 12.23 11.16 -1.85
N ASP A 20 12.58 10.09 -1.12
CA ASP A 20 11.93 9.69 0.14
C ASP A 20 11.96 10.77 1.24
N ASN A 21 12.94 11.68 1.18
CA ASN A 21 13.11 12.77 2.16
C ASN A 21 12.75 14.15 1.61
N GLU A 22 12.07 14.21 0.46
CA GLU A 22 11.65 15.46 -0.17
C GLU A 22 10.21 15.78 0.21
N PHE A 23 10.02 16.92 0.86
CA PHE A 23 8.72 17.43 1.30
C PHE A 23 8.52 18.88 0.85
N GLY A 24 7.27 19.31 0.75
CA GLY A 24 6.93 20.69 0.45
C GLY A 24 7.56 21.18 -0.85
N GLN A 25 8.31 22.29 -0.78
CA GLN A 25 8.91 22.91 -1.99
C GLN A 25 9.93 22.02 -2.70
N ALA A 26 10.73 21.21 -1.96
CA ALA A 26 11.70 20.30 -2.57
C ALA A 26 11.02 19.22 -3.42
N ALA A 27 9.94 18.62 -2.89
CA ALA A 27 9.14 17.66 -3.65
C ALA A 27 8.50 18.29 -4.90
N LEU A 28 8.01 19.53 -4.78
CA LEU A 28 7.43 20.27 -5.91
C LEU A 28 8.48 20.58 -6.98
N ASP A 29 9.69 20.96 -6.58
CA ASP A 29 10.78 21.25 -7.51
C ASP A 29 11.21 19.97 -8.26
N SER A 30 11.25 18.82 -7.59
CA SER A 30 11.51 17.52 -8.20
C SER A 30 10.42 17.11 -9.19
N LEU A 31 9.14 17.31 -8.85
CA LEU A 31 8.02 17.09 -9.77
C LEU A 31 8.09 18.00 -10.99
N LYS A 32 8.42 19.29 -10.79
CA LYS A 32 8.58 20.26 -11.87
C LYS A 32 9.71 19.89 -12.84
N ALA A 33 10.82 19.35 -12.31
CA ALA A 33 11.98 18.93 -13.09
C ALA A 33 11.77 17.57 -13.80
N ALA A 34 10.79 16.79 -13.38
CA ALA A 34 10.55 15.45 -13.90
C ALA A 34 10.11 15.46 -15.38
N ASP A 35 10.49 14.43 -16.13
CA ASP A 35 9.90 14.13 -17.44
C ASP A 35 8.47 13.59 -17.23
N ASP A 36 7.49 14.14 -17.96
CA ASP A 36 6.08 13.82 -17.79
C ASP A 36 5.77 12.36 -18.12
N ASN A 37 6.39 11.81 -19.18
CA ASN A 37 6.18 10.41 -19.56
C ASN A 37 6.71 9.48 -18.45
N MET A 38 7.84 9.84 -17.85
CA MET A 38 8.45 9.08 -16.76
C MET A 38 7.60 9.15 -15.49
N LEU A 39 7.06 10.33 -15.17
CA LEU A 39 6.14 10.54 -14.06
C LEU A 39 4.85 9.71 -14.23
N TYR A 40 4.19 9.79 -15.39
CA TYR A 40 3.00 8.99 -15.67
C TYR A 40 3.29 7.50 -15.65
N PHE A 41 4.40 7.06 -16.26
CA PHE A 41 4.77 5.65 -16.30
C PHE A 41 5.06 5.09 -14.90
N SER A 42 5.82 5.81 -14.07
CA SER A 42 6.08 5.42 -12.69
C SER A 42 4.81 5.38 -11.84
N GLY A 43 3.92 6.37 -12.01
CA GLY A 43 2.62 6.41 -11.34
C GLY A 43 1.72 5.22 -11.73
N ILE A 44 1.66 4.85 -13.01
CA ILE A 44 0.91 3.69 -13.48
C ILE A 44 1.46 2.39 -12.88
N LEU A 45 2.79 2.22 -12.87
CA LEU A 45 3.41 1.03 -12.26
C LEU A 45 3.12 0.96 -10.76
N ALA A 46 3.34 2.06 -10.03
CA ALA A 46 3.10 2.11 -8.59
C ALA A 46 1.62 1.86 -8.26
N ALA A 47 0.69 2.49 -8.99
CA ALA A 47 -0.74 2.27 -8.84
C ALA A 47 -1.16 0.84 -9.15
N THR A 48 -0.59 0.23 -10.22
CA THR A 48 -0.86 -1.17 -10.59
C THR A 48 -0.34 -2.12 -9.50
N GLY A 49 0.90 -1.91 -9.02
CA GLY A 49 1.46 -2.70 -7.93
C GLY A 49 0.65 -2.59 -6.65
N THR A 50 0.21 -1.37 -6.30
CA THR A 50 -0.69 -1.10 -5.17
C THR A 50 -2.00 -1.88 -5.30
N LEU A 51 -2.64 -1.84 -6.48
CA LEU A 51 -3.86 -2.62 -6.75
C LEU A 51 -3.62 -4.12 -6.58
N MET A 52 -2.48 -4.63 -7.06
CA MET A 52 -2.14 -6.05 -6.92
C MET A 52 -1.91 -6.46 -5.47
N ILE A 53 -1.24 -5.63 -4.66
CA ILE A 53 -1.01 -5.91 -3.24
C ILE A 53 -2.33 -5.89 -2.48
N PHE A 54 -3.04 -4.78 -2.50
CA PHE A 54 -4.28 -4.64 -1.72
C PHE A 54 -5.40 -5.54 -2.23
N GLY A 55 -5.54 -5.69 -3.55
CA GLY A 55 -6.47 -6.65 -4.15
C GLY A 55 -6.15 -8.09 -3.76
N GLY A 56 -4.87 -8.47 -3.77
CA GLY A 56 -4.42 -9.79 -3.32
C GLY A 56 -4.69 -10.04 -1.83
N LEU A 57 -4.40 -9.06 -0.95
CA LEU A 57 -4.70 -9.15 0.48
C LEU A 57 -6.20 -9.19 0.76
N PHE A 58 -6.98 -8.45 -0.03
CA PHE A 58 -8.43 -8.46 0.04
C PHE A 58 -9.02 -9.84 -0.34
N LEU A 59 -8.52 -10.45 -1.41
CA LEU A 59 -8.93 -11.81 -1.83
C LEU A 59 -8.49 -12.85 -0.80
N LEU A 60 -7.24 -12.79 -0.31
CA LEU A 60 -6.76 -13.67 0.76
C LEU A 60 -7.66 -13.60 2.00
N SER A 61 -8.06 -12.39 2.41
CA SER A 61 -8.97 -12.23 3.56
C SER A 61 -10.35 -12.83 3.28
N GLN A 62 -10.82 -12.81 2.03
CA GLN A 62 -12.08 -13.43 1.64
C GLN A 62 -12.01 -14.96 1.72
N ASP A 63 -10.93 -15.56 1.22
CA ASP A 63 -10.73 -17.01 1.26
C ASP A 63 -10.65 -17.52 2.71
N LEU A 64 -9.93 -16.80 3.57
CA LEU A 64 -9.86 -17.11 5.00
C LEU A 64 -11.21 -17.03 5.70
N MET A 65 -12.10 -16.11 5.29
CA MET A 65 -13.43 -15.96 5.89
C MET A 65 -14.31 -17.20 5.75
N ALA A 66 -14.11 -18.00 4.71
CA ALA A 66 -14.90 -19.22 4.44
C ALA A 66 -14.78 -20.24 5.59
N ASN A 67 -13.59 -20.35 6.19
CA ASN A 67 -13.27 -21.32 7.24
C ASN A 67 -13.08 -20.69 8.64
N SER A 68 -13.44 -19.42 8.80
CA SER A 68 -13.23 -18.66 10.04
C SER A 68 -14.40 -18.73 10.98
N GLY A 69 -14.10 -18.74 12.30
CA GLY A 69 -15.08 -18.49 13.35
C GLY A 69 -15.65 -17.05 13.28
N LYS A 70 -16.66 -16.79 14.09
CA LYS A 70 -17.35 -15.48 14.08
C LYS A 70 -16.37 -14.30 14.34
N MET A 71 -15.52 -14.42 15.34
CA MET A 71 -14.59 -13.35 15.73
C MET A 71 -13.54 -13.11 14.64
N GLU A 72 -12.96 -14.18 14.10
CA GLU A 72 -11.98 -14.10 13.03
C GLU A 72 -12.58 -13.48 11.76
N ARG A 73 -13.82 -13.84 11.44
CA ARG A 73 -14.58 -13.27 10.32
C ARG A 73 -14.80 -11.76 10.48
N ASP A 74 -15.18 -11.32 11.67
CA ASP A 74 -15.38 -9.89 11.96
C ASP A 74 -14.03 -9.13 11.82
N MET A 75 -12.92 -9.69 12.31
CA MET A 75 -11.58 -9.11 12.15
C MET A 75 -11.15 -9.05 10.68
N LEU A 76 -11.41 -10.11 9.89
CA LEU A 76 -11.12 -10.14 8.45
C LEU A 76 -11.95 -9.11 7.67
N LEU A 77 -13.21 -8.92 8.05
CA LEU A 77 -14.04 -7.87 7.47
C LEU A 77 -13.47 -6.47 7.73
N MET A 78 -13.07 -6.18 8.98
CA MET A 78 -12.42 -4.91 9.33
C MET A 78 -11.07 -4.74 8.60
N SER A 79 -10.29 -5.81 8.47
CA SER A 79 -9.05 -5.81 7.68
C SER A 79 -9.30 -5.41 6.23
N ARG A 80 -10.33 -5.97 5.58
CA ARG A 80 -10.72 -5.62 4.20
C ARG A 80 -11.08 -4.13 4.07
N MET A 81 -11.82 -3.58 5.03
CA MET A 81 -12.14 -2.14 5.05
C MET A 81 -10.87 -1.30 5.18
N GLY A 82 -9.94 -1.70 6.04
CA GLY A 82 -8.64 -1.04 6.19
C GLY A 82 -7.79 -1.09 4.92
N PHE A 83 -7.77 -2.22 4.19
CA PHE A 83 -7.09 -2.31 2.90
C PHE A 83 -7.71 -1.41 1.84
N MET A 84 -9.03 -1.31 1.77
CA MET A 84 -9.69 -0.39 0.85
C MET A 84 -9.35 1.07 1.17
N PHE A 85 -9.30 1.43 2.46
CA PHE A 85 -8.91 2.77 2.88
C PHE A 85 -7.44 3.05 2.54
N ALA A 86 -6.52 2.14 2.85
CA ALA A 86 -5.11 2.27 2.52
C ALA A 86 -4.89 2.39 1.00
N PHE A 87 -5.59 1.58 0.20
CA PHE A 87 -5.60 1.68 -1.25
C PHE A 87 -6.03 3.08 -1.73
N THR A 88 -7.09 3.63 -1.15
CA THR A 88 -7.57 4.98 -1.47
C THR A 88 -6.52 6.04 -1.15
N VAL A 89 -5.82 5.92 -0.02
CA VAL A 89 -4.73 6.84 0.37
C VAL A 89 -3.61 6.83 -0.68
N PHE A 90 -3.18 5.66 -1.15
CA PHE A 90 -2.16 5.55 -2.21
C PHE A 90 -2.61 6.23 -3.51
N TYR A 91 -3.85 5.98 -3.93
CA TYR A 91 -4.36 6.59 -5.16
C TYR A 91 -4.51 8.10 -5.05
N LEU A 92 -4.95 8.61 -3.90
CA LEU A 92 -4.99 10.05 -3.65
C LEU A 92 -3.60 10.66 -3.68
N PHE A 93 -2.61 9.99 -3.07
CA PHE A 93 -1.21 10.45 -3.11
C PHE A 93 -0.71 10.62 -4.55
N PHE A 94 -0.91 9.62 -5.42
CA PHE A 94 -0.52 9.71 -6.82
C PHE A 94 -1.30 10.78 -7.57
N ALA A 95 -2.63 10.84 -7.40
CA ALA A 95 -3.48 11.82 -8.08
C ALA A 95 -3.08 13.26 -7.71
N MET A 96 -2.83 13.52 -6.43
CA MET A 96 -2.41 14.84 -5.94
C MET A 96 -1.01 15.21 -6.42
N SER A 97 -0.10 14.26 -6.54
CA SER A 97 1.24 14.49 -7.11
C SER A 97 1.17 14.85 -8.61
N LEU A 98 0.30 14.19 -9.37
CA LEU A 98 0.06 14.52 -10.77
C LEU A 98 -0.59 15.91 -10.93
N GLU A 99 -1.55 16.24 -10.07
CA GLU A 99 -2.20 17.56 -10.05
C GLU A 99 -1.19 18.66 -9.73
N ALA A 100 -0.32 18.45 -8.74
CA ALA A 100 0.72 19.42 -8.41
C ALA A 100 1.71 19.62 -9.56
N ASN A 101 2.10 18.55 -10.28
CA ASN A 101 2.94 18.63 -11.46
C ASN A 101 2.25 19.44 -12.58
N PHE A 102 0.97 19.18 -12.84
CA PHE A 102 0.18 19.92 -13.81
C PHE A 102 0.14 21.42 -13.47
N LEU A 103 -0.17 21.79 -12.23
CA LEU A 103 -0.26 23.18 -11.78
C LEU A 103 1.05 23.95 -11.96
N VAL A 104 2.22 23.31 -11.73
CA VAL A 104 3.52 24.01 -11.88
C VAL A 104 4.04 24.06 -13.32
N LYS A 105 3.56 23.21 -14.22
CA LYS A 105 4.03 23.14 -15.61
C LYS A 105 3.10 23.82 -16.59
N GLU A 106 1.83 23.48 -16.54
CA GLU A 106 0.80 24.01 -17.44
C GLU A 106 0.01 25.12 -16.76
N GLY A 107 -0.37 24.92 -15.50
CA GLY A 107 -1.11 25.88 -14.70
C GLY A 107 -2.59 25.96 -15.05
N ASP A 108 -3.33 26.72 -14.23
CA ASP A 108 -4.67 27.16 -14.54
C ASP A 108 -4.59 28.54 -15.20
N ASP A 109 -5.17 28.71 -16.38
CA ASP A 109 -5.17 29.96 -17.17
C ASP A 109 -5.81 31.14 -16.43
N HIS A 110 -6.59 30.86 -15.38
CA HIS A 110 -7.24 31.91 -14.56
C HIS A 110 -6.38 32.39 -13.39
N LEU A 111 -5.24 31.72 -13.14
CA LEU A 111 -4.31 31.99 -12.04
C LEU A 111 -2.98 32.54 -12.60
N THR A 112 -2.31 33.34 -11.79
CA THR A 112 -0.93 33.74 -12.07
C THR A 112 0.02 32.54 -11.80
N ALA A 113 1.23 32.60 -12.36
CA ALA A 113 2.25 31.58 -12.11
C ALA A 113 2.58 31.43 -10.60
N GLU A 114 2.53 32.51 -9.84
CA GLU A 114 2.75 32.49 -8.39
C GLU A 114 1.59 31.79 -7.65
N GLU A 115 0.34 32.08 -8.03
CA GLU A 115 -0.84 31.44 -7.47
C GLU A 115 -0.88 29.95 -7.82
N ASN A 116 -0.56 29.55 -9.05
CA ASN A 116 -0.43 28.15 -9.45
C ASN A 116 0.62 27.41 -8.62
N ASN A 117 1.79 28.02 -8.40
CA ASN A 117 2.84 27.42 -7.56
C ASN A 117 2.42 27.31 -6.09
N ALA A 118 1.74 28.30 -5.54
CA ALA A 118 1.21 28.26 -4.18
C ALA A 118 0.17 27.14 -4.02
N LEU A 119 -0.76 27.01 -4.97
CA LEU A 119 -1.77 25.95 -4.98
C LEU A 119 -1.13 24.56 -5.09
N ALA A 120 -0.16 24.38 -5.97
CA ALA A 120 0.57 23.13 -6.11
C ALA A 120 1.29 22.72 -4.80
N LEU A 121 1.86 23.70 -4.11
CA LEU A 121 2.50 23.46 -2.79
C LEU A 121 1.48 23.04 -1.74
N ASP A 122 0.29 23.63 -1.72
CA ASP A 122 -0.79 23.24 -0.82
C ASP A 122 -1.27 21.81 -1.12
N VAL A 123 -1.39 21.44 -2.40
CA VAL A 123 -1.75 20.08 -2.83
C VAL A 123 -0.71 19.06 -2.36
N ILE A 124 0.59 19.32 -2.52
CA ILE A 124 1.67 18.44 -2.04
C ILE A 124 1.65 18.32 -0.51
N ASN A 125 1.48 19.43 0.20
CA ASN A 125 1.41 19.40 1.66
C ASN A 125 0.20 18.59 2.15
N LEU A 126 -0.96 18.73 1.51
CA LEU A 126 -2.15 17.93 1.82
C LEU A 126 -1.92 16.44 1.53
N SER A 127 -1.29 16.11 0.40
CA SER A 127 -0.90 14.75 0.05
C SER A 127 -0.03 14.11 1.15
N ASN A 128 0.98 14.81 1.64
CA ASN A 128 1.84 14.37 2.72
C ASN A 128 1.05 14.14 4.03
N HIS A 129 0.11 15.02 4.37
CA HIS A 129 -0.73 14.83 5.56
C HIS A 129 -1.65 13.60 5.46
N ILE A 130 -2.22 13.35 4.28
CA ILE A 130 -3.04 12.17 4.04
C ILE A 130 -2.19 10.89 4.17
N TRP A 131 -0.94 10.93 3.69
CA TRP A 131 0.00 9.82 3.78
C TRP A 131 0.24 9.35 5.22
N TYR A 132 0.27 10.25 6.21
CA TYR A 132 0.41 9.89 7.62
C TYR A 132 -0.74 9.03 8.19
N SER A 133 -1.87 8.93 7.49
CA SER A 133 -2.95 8.01 7.88
C SER A 133 -2.67 6.55 7.48
N LEU A 134 -1.73 6.32 6.55
CA LEU A 134 -1.44 5.02 5.99
C LEU A 134 -0.93 4.00 7.03
N PRO A 135 0.02 4.33 7.93
CA PRO A 135 0.47 3.41 8.98
C PRO A 135 -0.67 2.90 9.85
N ILE A 136 -1.66 3.73 10.18
CA ILE A 136 -2.82 3.33 10.97
C ILE A 136 -3.70 2.37 10.16
N ALA A 137 -4.11 2.77 8.97
CA ALA A 137 -5.05 2.01 8.16
C ALA A 137 -4.45 0.68 7.69
N TRP A 138 -3.29 0.74 7.04
CA TRP A 138 -2.63 -0.45 6.51
C TRP A 138 -2.07 -1.33 7.63
N GLY A 139 -1.41 -0.73 8.63
CA GLY A 139 -0.85 -1.47 9.76
C GLY A 139 -1.94 -2.22 10.55
N THR A 140 -3.06 -1.56 10.87
CA THR A 140 -4.19 -2.22 11.54
C THR A 140 -4.80 -3.32 10.67
N ALA A 141 -4.96 -3.07 9.36
CA ALA A 141 -5.50 -4.08 8.44
C ALA A 141 -4.61 -5.33 8.36
N LEU A 142 -3.29 -5.15 8.26
CA LEU A 142 -2.34 -6.26 8.25
C LEU A 142 -2.31 -7.02 9.57
N LEU A 143 -2.35 -6.30 10.70
CA LEU A 143 -2.41 -6.92 12.02
C LEU A 143 -3.65 -7.81 12.18
N LEU A 144 -4.82 -7.29 11.83
CA LEU A 144 -6.08 -8.04 11.90
C LEU A 144 -6.07 -9.23 10.94
N LEU A 145 -5.54 -9.07 9.72
CA LEU A 145 -5.41 -10.17 8.76
C LEU A 145 -4.52 -11.28 9.31
N GLY A 146 -3.30 -10.95 9.75
CA GLY A 146 -2.34 -11.96 10.19
C GLY A 146 -2.79 -12.68 11.45
N VAL A 147 -3.34 -11.97 12.44
CA VAL A 147 -3.89 -12.60 13.66
C VAL A 147 -5.04 -13.54 13.30
N SER A 148 -5.98 -13.10 12.45
CA SER A 148 -7.11 -13.94 12.03
C SER A 148 -6.65 -15.14 11.20
N ALA A 149 -5.68 -14.94 10.29
CA ALA A 149 -5.13 -16.02 9.47
C ALA A 149 -4.48 -17.12 10.33
N VAL A 150 -3.63 -16.74 11.28
CA VAL A 150 -3.00 -17.71 12.20
C VAL A 150 -4.04 -18.48 13.03
N ARG A 151 -5.08 -17.80 13.50
CA ARG A 151 -6.16 -18.44 14.28
C ARG A 151 -7.04 -19.34 13.43
N THR A 152 -7.28 -19.00 12.18
CA THR A 152 -8.11 -19.79 11.24
C THR A 152 -7.36 -21.01 10.72
N VAL A 153 -6.10 -20.84 10.30
CA VAL A 153 -5.26 -21.91 9.74
C VAL A 153 -4.72 -22.83 10.83
N ALA A 154 -4.49 -22.31 12.05
CA ALA A 154 -3.84 -23.01 13.17
C ALA A 154 -2.55 -23.73 12.73
N PRO A 155 -1.48 -22.96 12.35
CA PRO A 155 -0.28 -23.48 11.69
C PRO A 155 0.36 -24.64 12.42
N LYS A 156 0.61 -25.74 11.70
CA LYS A 156 1.29 -26.95 12.19
C LYS A 156 2.66 -27.14 11.55
N GLU A 157 2.79 -26.68 10.29
CA GLU A 157 4.02 -26.77 9.51
C GLU A 157 4.75 -25.43 9.47
N PRO A 158 6.09 -25.42 9.35
CA PRO A 158 6.88 -24.18 9.31
C PRO A 158 6.43 -23.19 8.22
N MET A 159 6.02 -23.68 7.04
CA MET A 159 5.60 -22.81 5.93
C MET A 159 4.27 -22.12 6.19
N GLU A 160 3.37 -22.73 6.95
CA GLU A 160 2.07 -22.15 7.32
C GLU A 160 2.22 -20.91 8.21
N TRP A 161 3.36 -20.75 8.92
CA TRP A 161 3.67 -19.56 9.70
C TRP A 161 3.87 -18.30 8.83
N ALA A 162 3.96 -18.45 7.49
CA ALA A 162 3.91 -17.30 6.58
C ALA A 162 2.65 -16.45 6.78
N TYR A 163 1.54 -17.05 7.22
CA TYR A 163 0.31 -16.31 7.56
C TYR A 163 0.45 -15.35 8.77
N ALA A 164 1.51 -15.49 9.58
CA ALA A 164 1.80 -14.54 10.66
C ALA A 164 2.52 -13.28 10.19
N LEU A 165 3.17 -13.30 9.01
CA LEU A 165 3.96 -12.17 8.50
C LEU A 165 3.15 -10.87 8.41
N PRO A 166 1.89 -10.87 7.93
CA PRO A 166 1.09 -9.65 7.95
C PRO A 166 0.90 -9.07 9.35
N ALA A 167 0.74 -9.89 10.40
CA ALA A 167 0.60 -9.37 11.76
C ALA A 167 1.88 -8.67 12.24
N VAL A 168 3.04 -9.27 11.97
CA VAL A 168 4.35 -8.67 12.32
C VAL A 168 4.55 -7.37 11.53
N ALA A 169 4.24 -7.37 10.24
CA ALA A 169 4.32 -6.20 9.40
C ALA A 169 3.37 -5.09 9.86
N GLY A 170 2.14 -5.45 10.24
CA GLY A 170 1.16 -4.53 10.77
C GLY A 170 1.62 -3.83 12.06
N LEU A 171 2.22 -4.59 12.99
CA LEU A 171 2.84 -4.01 14.18
C LEU A 171 4.00 -3.06 13.81
N GLY A 172 4.86 -3.45 12.87
CA GLY A 172 5.94 -2.60 12.37
C GLY A 172 5.41 -1.28 11.79
N MET A 173 4.39 -1.35 10.94
CA MET A 173 3.74 -0.16 10.36
C MET A 173 3.17 0.78 11.42
N ILE A 174 2.51 0.25 12.45
CA ILE A 174 1.95 1.07 13.53
C ILE A 174 3.07 1.81 14.29
N THR A 175 4.27 1.20 14.44
CA THR A 175 5.40 1.88 15.10
C THR A 175 5.92 3.09 14.32
N MET A 176 5.65 3.20 13.01
CA MET A 176 5.99 4.40 12.23
C MET A 176 5.30 5.68 12.72
N LEU A 177 4.25 5.57 13.52
CA LEU A 177 3.61 6.73 14.15
C LEU A 177 4.50 7.43 15.18
N TRP A 178 5.52 6.74 15.70
CA TRP A 178 6.43 7.25 16.73
C TRP A 178 7.90 7.28 16.31
N HIS A 179 8.22 6.51 15.28
CA HIS A 179 9.60 6.38 14.79
C HIS A 179 9.59 6.36 13.28
N ASP A 180 10.42 7.20 12.70
CA ASP A 180 10.68 7.15 11.26
C ASP A 180 11.37 5.82 10.93
N ASN A 181 10.69 4.93 10.25
CA ASN A 181 11.13 3.56 10.02
C ASN A 181 10.70 3.04 8.64
N ASP A 182 11.42 3.46 7.61
CA ASP A 182 11.17 3.03 6.23
C ASP A 182 11.21 1.51 6.07
N ALA A 183 12.02 0.81 6.87
CA ALA A 183 12.08 -0.64 6.83
C ALA A 183 10.74 -1.29 7.18
N ALA A 184 9.93 -0.69 8.06
CA ALA A 184 8.60 -1.18 8.40
C ALA A 184 7.64 -1.06 7.21
N PHE A 185 7.73 0.03 6.44
CA PHE A 185 6.96 0.22 5.21
C PHE A 185 7.31 -0.83 4.16
N PHE A 186 8.60 -1.02 3.88
CA PHE A 186 9.06 -2.04 2.93
C PHE A 186 8.67 -3.45 3.38
N PHE A 187 8.80 -3.75 4.67
CA PHE A 187 8.37 -5.03 5.21
C PHE A 187 6.86 -5.24 5.03
N ALA A 188 6.03 -4.22 5.27
CA ALA A 188 4.59 -4.29 5.04
C ALA A 188 4.24 -4.54 3.58
N MET A 189 4.98 -3.92 2.66
CA MET A 189 4.80 -4.14 1.23
C MET A 189 5.12 -5.58 0.81
N PHE A 190 6.19 -6.16 1.35
CA PHE A 190 6.65 -7.50 0.97
C PHE A 190 6.09 -8.65 1.82
N CYS A 191 5.45 -8.37 2.96
CA CYS A 191 5.03 -9.41 3.91
C CYS A 191 4.08 -10.47 3.33
N ALA A 192 3.29 -10.10 2.34
CA ALA A 192 2.35 -11.02 1.68
C ALA A 192 2.98 -11.80 0.51
N MET A 193 4.16 -11.40 0.04
CA MET A 193 4.85 -12.08 -1.07
C MET A 193 5.17 -13.55 -0.77
N PRO A 194 5.70 -13.93 0.42
CA PRO A 194 5.91 -15.34 0.75
C PRO A 194 4.63 -16.15 0.69
N ILE A 195 3.51 -15.61 1.19
CA ILE A 195 2.21 -16.29 1.11
C ILE A 195 1.84 -16.54 -0.36
N GLY A 196 1.93 -15.52 -1.20
CA GLY A 196 1.63 -15.63 -2.62
C GLY A 196 2.51 -16.62 -3.36
N VAL A 197 3.81 -16.69 -3.05
CA VAL A 197 4.75 -17.67 -3.63
C VAL A 197 4.42 -19.08 -3.16
N LEU A 198 4.19 -19.28 -1.87
CA LEU A 198 3.87 -20.60 -1.31
C LEU A 198 2.53 -21.14 -1.82
N MET A 199 1.54 -20.29 -2.05
CA MET A 199 0.29 -20.67 -2.71
C MET A 199 0.52 -21.09 -4.17
N LEU A 200 1.29 -20.32 -4.94
CA LEU A 200 1.60 -20.62 -6.34
C LEU A 200 2.40 -21.93 -6.51
N THR A 201 3.22 -22.28 -5.52
CA THR A 201 4.03 -23.51 -5.52
C THR A 201 3.31 -24.70 -4.90
N GLY A 202 2.06 -24.53 -4.45
CA GLY A 202 1.25 -25.58 -3.83
C GLY A 202 1.69 -26.00 -2.42
N HIS A 203 2.55 -25.21 -1.76
CA HIS A 203 2.98 -25.47 -0.39
C HIS A 203 2.00 -24.94 0.66
N LEU A 204 1.16 -23.96 0.28
CA LEU A 204 -0.01 -23.58 1.07
C LEU A 204 -1.25 -24.00 0.27
N LYS A 205 -2.14 -24.76 0.91
CA LYS A 205 -3.42 -25.14 0.30
C LYS A 205 -4.32 -23.92 0.20
N ASP A 206 -5.09 -23.84 -0.89
CA ASP A 206 -6.24 -22.94 -0.96
C ASP A 206 -7.20 -23.30 0.17
N THR A 207 -7.35 -22.40 1.13
CA THR A 207 -8.20 -22.61 2.31
C THR A 207 -9.70 -22.68 1.94
N GLY A 208 -10.05 -22.45 0.68
CA GLY A 208 -11.43 -22.50 0.15
C GLY A 208 -11.78 -23.73 -0.70
N ALA A 209 -10.80 -24.59 -1.06
CA ALA A 209 -11.01 -25.62 -2.08
C ALA A 209 -11.40 -27.01 -1.56
N ASP A 210 -11.39 -27.27 -0.25
CA ASP A 210 -11.66 -28.59 0.34
C ASP A 210 -13.09 -28.71 0.94
N SER A 211 -14.11 -28.11 0.32
CA SER A 211 -15.51 -28.25 0.71
C SER A 211 -16.39 -28.80 -0.41
N ASP A 212 -15.95 -29.93 -0.99
CA ASP A 212 -16.83 -30.81 -1.78
C ASP A 212 -16.81 -32.25 -1.24
#